data_8b8a48273d81ff3d8749907074ba2fba
#
_entry.id   8b8a48273d81ff3d8749907074ba2fba
#
_cell.length_a   1.000
_cell.length_b   1.000
_cell.length_c   1.000
_cell.angle_alpha   90.00
_cell.angle_beta   90.00
_cell.angle_gamma   90.00
#
_symmetry.space_group_name_H-M   'P 1'
#
loop_
_entity.id
_entity.type
_entity.pdbx_description
1 polymer ?
#
loop_
_entity_poly.entity_id
_entity_poly.type
_entity_poly.pdbx_seq_one_letter_code
_entity_poly.pdbx_strand_id
1 'polypeptide(L)'
;MGSSIGISKASDNVSLSSAIESGFVFDNKLIIEKKLSNFIELNCACYEGKNGLVVSQVERPISLSEILTFKDKYEGFKGGGEREFPAKIPTKTAEKVRQITKTVYERFGFFGIIRVDYLLYNGKIYLNEINTVPGSLAYYLFSDTLKGFSDILTEIIELSVQKFSSFSSRKFEYNSSVLDIKGVKGGKLKNN
;
A
#
# COMPACT_ATOMS: atom_id res chain seq x y z
N MET A 1 -10.29 6.78 -3.38
CA MET A 1 -11.03 5.55 -3.74
C MET A 1 -10.11 4.61 -4.52
N GLY A 2 -10.26 3.29 -4.36
CA GLY A 2 -9.48 2.30 -5.10
C GLY A 2 -10.07 1.97 -6.49
N SER A 3 -9.42 1.04 -7.21
CA SER A 3 -9.90 0.49 -8.50
C SER A 3 -10.12 1.53 -9.60
N SER A 4 -9.31 2.58 -9.63
CA SER A 4 -9.38 3.67 -10.61
C SER A 4 -10.69 4.46 -10.63
N ILE A 5 -11.50 4.37 -9.57
CA ILE A 5 -12.73 5.17 -9.44
C ILE A 5 -12.35 6.61 -9.09
N GLY A 6 -12.88 7.58 -9.85
CA GLY A 6 -12.60 9.01 -9.66
C GLY A 6 -11.28 9.49 -10.26
N ILE A 7 -10.60 8.67 -11.09
CA ILE A 7 -9.42 9.09 -11.84
C ILE A 7 -9.84 9.75 -13.14
N SER A 8 -9.34 10.96 -13.38
CA SER A 8 -9.55 11.71 -14.62
C SER A 8 -8.21 12.09 -15.24
N LYS A 9 -8.19 12.25 -16.56
CA LYS A 9 -7.04 12.79 -17.32
C LYS A 9 -7.37 14.20 -17.77
N ALA A 10 -6.40 15.11 -17.63
CA ALA A 10 -6.52 16.48 -18.14
C ALA A 10 -5.33 16.79 -19.03
N SER A 11 -5.55 17.48 -20.13
CA SER A 11 -4.53 17.92 -21.08
C SER A 11 -4.42 19.43 -21.20
N ASP A 12 -5.41 20.16 -20.68
CA ASP A 12 -5.52 21.62 -20.68
C ASP A 12 -6.24 22.11 -19.43
N ASN A 13 -6.32 23.43 -19.26
CA ASN A 13 -6.94 24.04 -18.08
C ASN A 13 -8.44 23.79 -17.98
N VAL A 14 -9.13 23.65 -19.10
CA VAL A 14 -10.59 23.41 -19.10
C VAL A 14 -10.89 22.00 -18.60
N SER A 15 -10.23 21.00 -19.19
CA SER A 15 -10.34 19.61 -18.76
C SER A 15 -9.86 19.40 -17.33
N LEU A 16 -8.83 20.15 -16.88
CA LEU A 16 -8.37 20.10 -15.50
C LEU A 16 -9.43 20.63 -14.53
N SER A 17 -10.04 21.78 -14.81
CA SER A 17 -11.12 22.33 -13.94
C SER A 17 -12.28 21.37 -13.85
N SER A 18 -12.76 20.83 -14.97
CA SER A 18 -13.84 19.84 -14.99
C SER A 18 -13.46 18.55 -14.20
N ALA A 19 -12.22 18.08 -14.32
CA ALA A 19 -11.74 16.92 -13.58
C ALA A 19 -11.70 17.19 -12.07
N ILE A 20 -11.31 18.38 -11.64
CA ILE A 20 -11.29 18.80 -10.23
C ILE A 20 -12.71 18.83 -9.68
N GLU A 21 -13.64 19.49 -10.35
CA GLU A 21 -15.06 19.56 -9.95
C GLU A 21 -15.65 18.15 -9.79
N SER A 22 -15.44 17.28 -10.79
CA SER A 22 -15.90 15.89 -10.75
C SER A 22 -15.24 15.08 -9.63
N GLY A 23 -13.97 15.35 -9.36
CA GLY A 23 -13.23 14.64 -8.32
C GLY A 23 -13.72 14.97 -6.91
N PHE A 24 -14.09 16.23 -6.64
CA PHE A 24 -14.64 16.65 -5.36
C PHE A 24 -16.03 16.09 -5.03
N VAL A 25 -16.70 15.46 -5.99
CA VAL A 25 -17.92 14.67 -5.72
C VAL A 25 -17.57 13.41 -4.90
N PHE A 26 -16.35 12.88 -5.05
CA PHE A 26 -15.94 11.62 -4.41
C PHE A 26 -15.16 11.81 -3.11
N ASP A 27 -14.38 12.89 -2.99
CA ASP A 27 -13.52 13.12 -1.81
C ASP A 27 -13.27 14.63 -1.61
N ASN A 28 -12.94 15.03 -0.40
CA ASN A 28 -12.55 16.41 -0.07
C ASN A 28 -11.07 16.72 -0.33
N LYS A 29 -10.30 15.73 -0.80
CA LYS A 29 -8.89 15.86 -1.19
C LYS A 29 -8.64 15.21 -2.55
N LEU A 30 -7.90 15.90 -3.39
CA LEU A 30 -7.50 15.39 -4.70
C LEU A 30 -5.99 15.41 -4.82
N ILE A 31 -5.46 14.43 -5.52
CA ILE A 31 -4.05 14.39 -5.93
C ILE A 31 -4.00 14.72 -7.42
N ILE A 32 -3.18 15.70 -7.78
CA ILE A 32 -2.91 16.06 -9.18
C ILE A 32 -1.46 15.67 -9.47
N GLU A 33 -1.28 14.76 -10.40
CA GLU A 33 0.02 14.18 -10.74
C GLU A 33 0.31 14.32 -12.22
N LYS A 34 1.60 14.38 -12.57
CA LYS A 34 2.03 14.32 -13.95
C LYS A 34 1.71 12.94 -14.52
N LYS A 35 0.91 12.89 -15.60
CA LYS A 35 0.71 11.66 -16.35
C LYS A 35 2.03 11.19 -16.96
N LEU A 36 2.42 9.96 -16.66
CA LEU A 36 3.50 9.26 -17.33
C LEU A 36 2.92 8.45 -18.49
N SER A 37 3.68 8.30 -19.56
CA SER A 37 3.37 7.45 -20.72
C SER A 37 4.57 6.57 -21.03
N ASN A 38 4.35 5.39 -21.60
CA ASN A 38 5.42 4.43 -21.94
C ASN A 38 6.27 4.00 -20.73
N PHE A 39 5.62 3.73 -19.61
CA PHE A 39 6.25 3.15 -18.42
C PHE A 39 6.07 1.62 -18.39
N ILE A 40 6.85 0.98 -17.54
CA ILE A 40 6.69 -0.44 -17.20
C ILE A 40 6.12 -0.49 -15.79
N GLU A 41 4.99 -1.19 -15.60
CA GLU A 41 4.45 -1.48 -14.28
C GLU A 41 5.25 -2.61 -13.64
N LEU A 42 5.53 -2.47 -12.34
CA LEU A 42 6.22 -3.48 -11.54
C LEU A 42 5.52 -3.62 -10.20
N ASN A 43 5.38 -4.86 -9.73
CA ASN A 43 4.82 -5.15 -8.42
C ASN A 43 5.84 -5.88 -7.56
N CYS A 44 5.86 -5.56 -6.27
CA CYS A 44 6.67 -6.27 -5.28
C CYS A 44 5.92 -6.31 -3.96
N ALA A 45 5.87 -7.49 -3.33
CA ALA A 45 5.18 -7.68 -2.07
C ALA A 45 6.15 -7.94 -0.93
N CYS A 46 5.69 -7.65 0.29
CA CYS A 46 6.45 -7.90 1.51
C CYS A 46 5.51 -8.28 2.65
N TYR A 47 5.94 -9.21 3.49
CA TYR A 47 5.30 -9.53 4.76
C TYR A 47 6.35 -9.85 5.83
N GLU A 48 5.95 -9.80 7.09
CA GLU A 48 6.78 -10.24 8.21
C GLU A 48 6.55 -11.72 8.47
N GLY A 49 7.56 -12.54 8.23
CA GLY A 49 7.60 -13.96 8.55
C GLY A 49 8.33 -14.22 9.89
N LYS A 50 8.35 -15.46 10.35
CA LYS A 50 8.97 -15.86 11.62
C LYS A 50 10.46 -15.50 11.72
N ASN A 51 11.15 -15.48 10.58
CA ASN A 51 12.60 -15.21 10.50
C ASN A 51 12.92 -13.78 10.02
N GLY A 52 11.95 -12.87 10.04
CA GLY A 52 12.08 -11.49 9.56
C GLY A 52 11.32 -11.22 8.27
N LEU A 53 11.64 -10.11 7.62
CA LEU A 53 10.90 -9.68 6.44
C LEU A 53 11.17 -10.56 5.22
N VAL A 54 10.10 -11.02 4.60
CA VAL A 54 10.11 -11.76 3.34
C VAL A 54 9.66 -10.83 2.23
N VAL A 55 10.54 -10.58 1.26
CA VAL A 55 10.28 -9.72 0.10
C VAL A 55 10.22 -10.59 -1.16
N SER A 56 9.16 -10.48 -1.94
CA SER A 56 8.96 -11.25 -3.16
C SER A 56 9.98 -10.93 -4.24
N GLN A 57 10.02 -11.75 -5.29
CA GLN A 57 10.55 -11.32 -6.57
C GLN A 57 9.67 -10.20 -7.14
N VAL A 58 10.24 -9.45 -8.11
CA VAL A 58 9.50 -8.41 -8.81
C VAL A 58 8.68 -9.03 -9.92
N GLU A 59 7.41 -8.67 -10.00
CA GLU A 59 6.51 -9.03 -11.08
C GLU A 59 6.38 -7.84 -12.05
N ARG A 60 6.20 -8.14 -13.32
CA ARG A 60 5.73 -7.20 -14.32
C ARG A 60 4.37 -7.67 -14.83
N PRO A 61 3.26 -7.03 -14.44
CA PRO A 61 1.97 -7.29 -15.04
C PRO A 61 2.00 -6.82 -16.51
N ILE A 62 1.46 -7.63 -17.42
CA ILE A 62 1.34 -7.27 -18.84
C ILE A 62 -0.09 -6.79 -19.03
N SER A 63 -0.27 -5.48 -19.04
CA SER A 63 -1.56 -4.84 -19.30
C SER A 63 -1.72 -4.55 -20.77
N LEU A 64 -2.86 -4.91 -21.36
CA LEU A 64 -3.20 -4.58 -22.76
C LEU A 64 -3.70 -3.13 -22.90
N SER A 65 -3.93 -2.41 -21.80
CA SER A 65 -4.41 -1.02 -21.78
C SER A 65 -3.57 -0.13 -20.87
N GLU A 66 -3.37 1.13 -21.23
CA GLU A 66 -2.66 2.15 -20.43
C GLU A 66 -3.31 2.44 -19.08
N ILE A 67 -4.59 2.12 -18.90
CA ILE A 67 -5.34 2.20 -17.64
C ILE A 67 -6.25 0.99 -17.58
N LEU A 68 -6.01 0.12 -16.60
CA LEU A 68 -6.95 -0.93 -16.26
C LEU A 68 -8.21 -0.27 -15.66
N THR A 69 -9.30 -0.29 -16.41
CA THR A 69 -10.60 0.13 -15.87
C THR A 69 -11.09 -0.87 -14.81
N PHE A 70 -12.06 -0.48 -14.00
CA PHE A 70 -12.72 -1.41 -13.07
C PHE A 70 -13.23 -2.67 -13.80
N LYS A 71 -13.74 -2.49 -15.01
CA LYS A 71 -14.23 -3.58 -15.86
C LYS A 71 -13.11 -4.54 -16.27
N ASP A 72 -11.95 -4.01 -16.63
CA ASP A 72 -10.77 -4.82 -16.98
C ASP A 72 -10.24 -5.61 -15.76
N LYS A 73 -10.34 -5.02 -14.56
CA LYS A 73 -9.87 -5.67 -13.32
C LYS A 73 -10.79 -6.78 -12.82
N TYR A 74 -12.09 -6.69 -13.04
CA TYR A 74 -13.08 -7.58 -12.39
C TYR A 74 -14.00 -8.34 -13.34
N GLU A 75 -14.30 -7.81 -14.53
CA GLU A 75 -15.22 -8.44 -15.48
C GLU A 75 -14.50 -9.21 -16.60
N GLY A 76 -13.24 -8.87 -16.91
CA GLY A 76 -12.41 -9.53 -17.94
C GLY A 76 -11.67 -10.78 -17.47
N PHE A 77 -11.76 -11.15 -16.20
CA PHE A 77 -10.92 -12.17 -15.55
C PHE A 77 -11.43 -13.61 -15.79
N LYS A 78 -11.50 -14.02 -17.06
CA LYS A 78 -11.49 -15.44 -17.43
C LYS A 78 -10.05 -15.90 -17.74
N GLY A 79 -9.20 -15.93 -16.71
CA GLY A 79 -7.80 -16.34 -16.81
C GLY A 79 -6.87 -15.18 -16.48
N GLY A 80 -5.98 -15.38 -15.50
CA GLY A 80 -5.05 -14.36 -15.00
C GLY A 80 -4.34 -13.64 -16.14
N GLY A 81 -4.29 -12.30 -16.06
CA GLY A 81 -3.59 -11.48 -17.04
C GLY A 81 -2.16 -12.00 -17.25
N GLU A 82 -1.63 -11.88 -18.45
CA GLU A 82 -0.24 -12.25 -18.72
C GLU A 82 0.68 -11.46 -17.77
N ARG A 83 1.67 -12.15 -17.21
CA ARG A 83 2.66 -11.55 -16.32
C ARG A 83 4.03 -12.15 -16.57
N GLU A 84 5.05 -11.34 -16.37
CA GLU A 84 6.43 -11.84 -16.26
C GLU A 84 6.79 -11.99 -14.79
N PHE A 85 7.10 -13.20 -14.37
CA PHE A 85 7.54 -13.47 -13.01
C PHE A 85 8.66 -14.51 -12.97
N PRO A 86 9.87 -14.13 -12.51
CA PRO A 86 10.32 -12.77 -12.21
C PRO A 86 10.31 -11.85 -13.42
N ALA A 87 10.13 -10.54 -13.20
CA ALA A 87 10.14 -9.53 -14.25
C ALA A 87 11.49 -9.52 -15.02
N LYS A 88 11.45 -9.48 -16.34
CA LYS A 88 12.63 -9.37 -17.19
C LYS A 88 13.16 -7.94 -17.25
N ILE A 89 13.72 -7.48 -16.16
CA ILE A 89 14.33 -6.15 -15.98
C ILE A 89 15.78 -6.30 -15.50
N PRO A 90 16.62 -5.24 -15.60
CA PRO A 90 18.00 -5.31 -15.09
C PRO A 90 18.03 -5.67 -13.59
N THR A 91 18.92 -6.58 -13.21
CA THR A 91 19.05 -7.09 -11.84
C THR A 91 19.15 -5.97 -10.79
N LYS A 92 19.95 -4.92 -11.07
CA LYS A 92 20.08 -3.75 -10.21
C LYS A 92 18.74 -3.02 -9.98
N THR A 93 17.88 -2.98 -11.00
CA THR A 93 16.55 -2.38 -10.89
C THR A 93 15.65 -3.25 -10.01
N ALA A 94 15.64 -4.56 -10.22
CA ALA A 94 14.89 -5.49 -9.40
C ALA A 94 15.32 -5.44 -7.91
N GLU A 95 16.62 -5.45 -7.65
CA GLU A 95 17.17 -5.32 -6.29
C GLU A 95 16.74 -4.01 -5.64
N LYS A 96 16.79 -2.90 -6.39
CA LYS A 96 16.37 -1.59 -5.89
C LYS A 96 14.88 -1.54 -5.56
N VAL A 97 14.01 -2.12 -6.41
CA VAL A 97 12.57 -2.23 -6.13
C VAL A 97 12.35 -3.03 -4.84
N ARG A 98 12.97 -4.17 -4.68
CA ARG A 98 12.87 -5.01 -3.49
C ARG A 98 13.35 -4.27 -2.23
N GLN A 99 14.47 -3.55 -2.32
CA GLN A 99 14.98 -2.76 -1.21
C GLN A 99 14.05 -1.61 -0.83
N ILE A 100 13.44 -0.92 -1.81
CA ILE A 100 12.45 0.13 -1.55
C ILE A 100 11.23 -0.49 -0.87
N THR A 101 10.71 -1.62 -1.36
CA THR A 101 9.56 -2.32 -0.75
C THR A 101 9.82 -2.67 0.71
N LYS A 102 11.01 -3.22 1.01
CA LYS A 102 11.44 -3.50 2.38
C LYS A 102 11.45 -2.24 3.24
N THR A 103 12.08 -1.17 2.74
CA THR A 103 12.18 0.11 3.46
C THR A 103 10.80 0.73 3.71
N VAL A 104 9.90 0.65 2.75
CA VAL A 104 8.50 1.10 2.89
C VAL A 104 7.81 0.31 4.00
N TYR A 105 7.91 -1.02 3.98
CA TYR A 105 7.31 -1.87 5.00
C TYR A 105 7.78 -1.49 6.41
N GLU A 106 9.09 -1.37 6.61
CA GLU A 106 9.71 -1.03 7.90
C GLU A 106 9.34 0.38 8.36
N ARG A 107 9.47 1.36 7.48
CA ARG A 107 9.28 2.78 7.82
C ARG A 107 7.86 3.14 8.20
N PHE A 108 6.89 2.53 7.53
CA PHE A 108 5.47 2.76 7.84
C PHE A 108 4.92 1.82 8.91
N GLY A 109 5.74 0.87 9.39
CA GLY A 109 5.31 -0.07 10.43
C GLY A 109 4.16 -0.96 9.98
N PHE A 110 4.15 -1.36 8.72
CA PHE A 110 3.12 -2.24 8.19
C PHE A 110 3.10 -3.58 8.90
N PHE A 111 1.95 -4.20 8.89
CA PHE A 111 1.71 -5.51 9.46
C PHE A 111 0.91 -6.37 8.46
N GLY A 112 1.16 -7.69 8.47
CA GLY A 112 0.59 -8.59 7.48
C GLY A 112 1.30 -8.46 6.12
N ILE A 113 0.56 -8.61 5.04
CA ILE A 113 1.11 -8.60 3.69
C ILE A 113 0.73 -7.31 2.96
N ILE A 114 1.70 -6.68 2.32
CA ILE A 114 1.48 -5.54 1.43
C ILE A 114 1.99 -5.85 0.02
N ARG A 115 1.45 -5.16 -0.97
CA ARG A 115 2.02 -5.08 -2.32
C ARG A 115 2.23 -3.62 -2.68
N VAL A 116 3.42 -3.31 -3.14
CA VAL A 116 3.77 -1.98 -3.63
C VAL A 116 3.86 -2.05 -5.15
N ASP A 117 3.14 -1.16 -5.80
CA ASP A 117 3.06 -1.05 -7.24
C ASP A 117 3.94 0.13 -7.68
N TYR A 118 4.79 -0.09 -8.67
CA TYR A 118 5.79 0.86 -9.15
C TYR A 118 5.62 1.13 -10.63
N LEU A 119 6.08 2.31 -11.05
CA LEU A 119 6.27 2.67 -12.46
C LEU A 119 7.76 2.82 -12.73
N LEU A 120 8.29 2.05 -13.66
CA LEU A 120 9.64 2.23 -14.19
C LEU A 120 9.56 3.08 -15.45
N TYR A 121 10.05 4.32 -15.37
CA TYR A 121 10.00 5.29 -16.45
C TYR A 121 11.36 5.97 -16.64
N ASN A 122 11.90 5.89 -17.85
CA ASN A 122 13.22 6.44 -18.20
C ASN A 122 14.32 6.03 -17.22
N GLY A 123 14.33 4.75 -16.82
CA GLY A 123 15.30 4.19 -15.88
C GLY A 123 15.13 4.61 -14.42
N LYS A 124 14.09 5.40 -14.10
CA LYS A 124 13.76 5.81 -12.74
C LYS A 124 12.57 5.00 -12.22
N ILE A 125 12.63 4.64 -10.94
CA ILE A 125 11.58 3.92 -10.22
C ILE A 125 10.73 4.94 -9.50
N TYR A 126 9.43 4.94 -9.76
CA TYR A 126 8.42 5.73 -9.05
C TYR A 126 7.53 4.79 -8.25
N LEU A 127 7.34 5.06 -6.97
CA LEU A 127 6.33 4.39 -6.17
C LEU A 127 4.97 4.97 -6.58
N ASN A 128 4.09 4.10 -7.03
CA ASN A 128 2.76 4.50 -7.50
C ASN A 128 1.70 4.30 -6.40
N GLU A 129 1.58 3.07 -5.88
CA GLU A 129 0.54 2.71 -4.92
C GLU A 129 1.05 1.69 -3.89
N ILE A 130 0.51 1.78 -2.67
CA ILE A 130 0.74 0.79 -1.61
C ILE A 130 -0.59 0.12 -1.30
N ASN A 131 -0.69 -1.16 -1.62
CA ASN A 131 -1.87 -1.97 -1.35
C ASN A 131 -1.67 -2.70 -0.01
N THR A 132 -2.35 -2.24 1.03
CA THR A 132 -2.26 -2.81 2.39
C THR A 132 -3.09 -4.08 2.56
N VAL A 133 -4.05 -4.32 1.66
CA VAL A 133 -4.80 -5.58 1.51
C VAL A 133 -4.85 -5.90 0.02
N PRO A 134 -3.76 -6.42 -0.56
CA PRO A 134 -3.68 -6.66 -1.99
C PRO A 134 -4.63 -7.77 -2.43
N GLY A 135 -5.04 -7.74 -3.70
CA GLY A 135 -5.86 -8.79 -4.29
C GLY A 135 -5.22 -10.17 -4.10
N SER A 136 -6.02 -11.17 -3.73
CA SER A 136 -5.56 -12.51 -3.38
C SER A 136 -4.44 -12.53 -2.33
N LEU A 137 -4.33 -11.49 -1.50
CA LEU A 137 -3.24 -11.26 -0.55
C LEU A 137 -1.84 -11.34 -1.20
N ALA A 138 -1.73 -11.12 -2.50
CA ALA A 138 -0.49 -11.21 -3.28
C ALA A 138 0.30 -12.52 -3.07
N TYR A 139 -0.33 -13.61 -2.61
CA TYR A 139 0.34 -14.87 -2.30
C TYR A 139 1.11 -15.43 -3.49
N TYR A 140 0.60 -15.21 -4.69
CA TYR A 140 1.17 -15.67 -5.96
C TYR A 140 2.56 -15.05 -6.28
N LEU A 141 2.98 -14.05 -5.53
CA LEU A 141 4.34 -13.47 -5.59
C LEU A 141 5.35 -14.22 -4.70
N PHE A 142 4.87 -15.13 -3.84
CA PHE A 142 5.70 -15.90 -2.90
C PHE A 142 5.61 -17.40 -3.13
N SER A 143 4.45 -17.89 -3.59
CA SER A 143 4.20 -19.31 -3.82
C SER A 143 3.20 -19.52 -4.96
N ASP A 144 3.41 -20.59 -5.68
CA ASP A 144 2.53 -21.09 -6.74
C ASP A 144 1.62 -22.24 -6.29
N THR A 145 1.70 -22.62 -5.00
CA THR A 145 0.95 -23.73 -4.44
C THR A 145 0.01 -23.30 -3.32
N LEU A 146 -1.14 -24.00 -3.19
CA LEU A 146 -2.06 -23.79 -2.09
C LEU A 146 -1.41 -24.07 -0.72
N LYS A 147 -0.50 -25.05 -0.67
CA LYS A 147 0.23 -25.33 0.57
C LYS A 147 1.10 -24.15 0.98
N GLY A 148 1.89 -23.60 0.07
CA GLY A 148 2.73 -22.43 0.37
C GLY A 148 1.90 -21.21 0.74
N PHE A 149 0.71 -21.02 0.13
CA PHE A 149 -0.22 -19.98 0.56
C PHE A 149 -0.72 -20.20 2.00
N SER A 150 -1.11 -21.44 2.32
CA SER A 150 -1.52 -21.80 3.69
C SER A 150 -0.41 -21.56 4.71
N ASP A 151 0.83 -21.90 4.37
CA ASP A 151 1.99 -21.71 5.24
C ASP A 151 2.22 -20.20 5.53
N ILE A 152 2.15 -19.34 4.51
CA ILE A 152 2.25 -17.88 4.63
C ILE A 152 1.13 -17.33 5.54
N LEU A 153 -0.12 -17.74 5.30
CA LEU A 153 -1.26 -17.30 6.12
C LEU A 153 -1.07 -17.73 7.58
N THR A 154 -0.62 -18.93 7.82
CA THR A 154 -0.34 -19.44 9.17
C THR A 154 0.69 -18.58 9.88
N GLU A 155 1.81 -18.25 9.22
CA GLU A 155 2.83 -17.34 9.79
C GLU A 155 2.26 -15.97 10.15
N ILE A 156 1.50 -15.35 9.23
CA ILE A 156 0.91 -14.04 9.45
C ILE A 156 -0.08 -14.07 10.62
N ILE A 157 -0.92 -15.11 10.71
CA ILE A 157 -1.90 -15.26 11.79
C ILE A 157 -1.20 -15.46 13.13
N GLU A 158 -0.22 -16.37 13.22
CA GLU A 158 0.52 -16.63 14.45
C GLU A 158 1.24 -15.36 14.96
N LEU A 159 1.91 -14.62 14.08
CA LEU A 159 2.53 -13.34 14.43
C LEU A 159 1.50 -12.29 14.85
N SER A 160 0.32 -12.28 14.22
CA SER A 160 -0.77 -11.38 14.59
C SER A 160 -1.24 -11.64 16.01
N VAL A 161 -1.48 -12.90 16.35
CA VAL A 161 -1.90 -13.32 17.70
C VAL A 161 -0.83 -12.95 18.74
N GLN A 162 0.45 -13.19 18.45
CA GLN A 162 1.55 -12.81 19.35
C GLN A 162 1.60 -11.29 19.58
N LYS A 163 1.52 -10.48 18.51
CA LYS A 163 1.52 -9.02 18.62
C LYS A 163 0.30 -8.51 19.39
N PHE A 164 -0.89 -9.05 19.10
CA PHE A 164 -2.09 -8.68 19.82
C PHE A 164 -2.00 -9.00 21.31
N SER A 165 -1.51 -10.19 21.68
CA SER A 165 -1.31 -10.59 23.08
C SER A 165 -0.35 -9.65 23.80
N SER A 166 0.74 -9.23 23.15
CA SER A 166 1.70 -8.29 23.71
C SER A 166 1.12 -6.87 23.84
N PHE A 167 0.22 -6.48 22.94
CA PHE A 167 -0.45 -5.20 22.98
C PHE A 167 -1.54 -5.17 24.05
N SER A 168 -2.36 -6.22 24.15
CA SER A 168 -3.45 -6.31 25.13
C SER A 168 -2.96 -6.37 26.59
N SER A 169 -1.72 -6.77 26.80
CA SER A 169 -1.09 -6.74 28.15
C SER A 169 -0.66 -5.35 28.61
N ARG A 170 -0.68 -4.33 27.71
CA ARG A 170 -0.31 -2.96 28.08
C ARG A 170 -1.44 -2.28 28.82
N LYS A 171 -1.11 -1.57 29.90
CA LYS A 171 -2.07 -0.73 30.61
C LYS A 171 -2.21 0.61 29.87
N PHE A 172 -3.39 0.88 29.32
CA PHE A 172 -3.72 2.15 28.68
C PHE A 172 -4.44 3.12 29.61
N GLU A 173 -4.88 2.64 30.79
CA GLU A 173 -5.54 3.46 31.80
C GLU A 173 -4.54 3.78 32.90
N TYR A 174 -4.39 5.05 33.17
CA TYR A 174 -3.66 5.58 34.30
C TYR A 174 -4.64 6.41 35.15
N ASN A 175 -4.94 5.90 36.37
CA ASN A 175 -5.72 6.66 37.31
C ASN A 175 -4.88 7.85 37.81
N SER A 176 -5.11 9.00 37.18
CA SER A 176 -4.49 10.26 37.60
C SER A 176 -5.36 10.97 38.62
N SER A 177 -4.85 11.15 39.84
CA SER A 177 -5.47 12.01 40.86
C SER A 177 -5.12 13.48 40.68
N VAL A 178 -4.61 13.89 39.52
CA VAL A 178 -4.21 15.27 39.22
C VAL A 178 -5.38 16.25 39.42
N LEU A 179 -6.61 15.81 39.12
CA LEU A 179 -7.82 16.63 39.34
C LEU A 179 -8.26 16.70 40.79
N ASP A 180 -7.80 15.78 41.64
CA ASP A 180 -8.12 15.73 43.06
C ASP A 180 -7.13 16.57 43.91
N ILE A 181 -6.09 17.10 43.31
CA ILE A 181 -5.11 17.96 43.98
C ILE A 181 -5.76 19.34 44.22
N LYS A 182 -6.32 19.51 45.39
CA LYS A 182 -6.74 20.82 45.89
C LYS A 182 -5.52 21.73 45.99
N GLY A 183 -5.34 22.64 45.05
CA GLY A 183 -4.26 23.62 45.05
C GLY A 183 -3.41 23.71 43.78
N VAL A 184 -3.90 23.22 42.66
CA VAL A 184 -3.29 23.54 41.36
C VAL A 184 -3.27 25.06 41.20
N LYS A 185 -2.06 25.61 40.99
CA LYS A 185 -1.82 27.03 40.70
C LYS A 185 -2.50 27.45 39.39
N GLY A 186 -3.80 27.49 39.37
CA GLY A 186 -4.56 28.27 38.40
C GLY A 186 -4.44 29.73 38.86
N GLY A 187 -3.80 30.54 38.05
CA GLY A 187 -3.68 31.97 38.34
C GLY A 187 -5.06 32.56 38.62
N LYS A 188 -5.22 33.23 39.79
CA LYS A 188 -6.38 34.05 40.06
C LYS A 188 -6.47 35.09 38.95
N LEU A 189 -7.45 34.95 38.06
CA LEU A 189 -7.92 36.06 37.26
C LEU A 189 -8.43 37.12 38.26
N LYS A 190 -7.68 38.22 38.42
CA LYS A 190 -8.18 39.40 39.06
C LYS A 190 -9.25 40.00 38.15
N ASN A 191 -10.50 39.91 38.57
CA ASN A 191 -11.55 40.77 38.03
C ASN A 191 -11.22 42.20 38.42
N ASN A 192 -10.91 43.02 37.43
CA ASN A 192 -11.05 44.47 37.49
C ASN A 192 -12.34 44.84 36.78
#